data_981bd21919637e82ddec266b7f1ed47f
#
_entry.id   981bd21919637e82ddec266b7f1ed47f
#
_cell.length_a   1.000
_cell.length_b   1.000
_cell.length_c   1.000
_cell.angle_alpha   90.00
_cell.angle_beta   90.00
_cell.angle_gamma   90.00
#
_symmetry.space_group_name_H-M   'P 1'
#
loop_
_entity.id
_entity.type
_entity.pdbx_description
1 polymer ?
#
loop_
_entity_poly.entity_id
_entity_poly.type
_entity_poly.pdbx_seq_one_letter_code
_entity_poly.pdbx_strand_id
1 'polypeptide(L)'
;HSITWGAAKMGIAYFRLDAGSGAPLGVETSERPVHRVNIDVTDLGLGGAGKWRVTATFTRGQDEPASAEGGTPGIALSVQHDQRLDSIGGAHRAWLQYAQGSAALDANFGTMTVRPAVAQWRIVESLTWQSGALGGQAVALVGRHDADPPHGVAARYAELSIGARVAYAVSQHIKLVAEAGHMQKRPDGGAPQRLTKLTFAPTWSTGPGFSDRPEMRLYVTTTRWNEAANAGAGAGGLTGLGDGATRGTSWGAQLETWF
;
A
#
# COMPACT_ATOMS: atom_id res chain seq x y z
N HIS A 1 -9.11 3.11 24.22
CA HIS A 1 -8.32 3.34 25.45
C HIS A 1 -6.84 3.18 25.13
N SER A 2 -5.99 4.01 25.73
CA SER A 2 -4.52 3.93 25.60
C SER A 2 -3.89 3.78 26.97
N ILE A 3 -2.86 2.95 27.06
CA ILE A 3 -2.06 2.71 28.26
C ILE A 3 -0.61 3.02 27.90
N THR A 4 0.10 3.74 28.78
CA THR A 4 1.52 4.07 28.59
C THR A 4 2.35 3.21 29.56
N TRP A 5 3.41 2.57 29.01
CA TRP A 5 4.36 1.78 29.80
C TRP A 5 5.79 2.19 29.41
N GLY A 6 6.43 3.01 30.23
CA GLY A 6 7.69 3.66 29.89
C GLY A 6 7.50 4.58 28.67
N ALA A 7 8.33 4.39 27.62
CA ALA A 7 8.18 5.08 26.35
C ALA A 7 7.14 4.45 25.41
N ALA A 8 6.77 3.19 25.67
CA ALA A 8 5.81 2.47 24.84
C ALA A 8 4.37 2.89 25.16
N LYS A 9 3.55 2.90 24.10
CA LYS A 9 2.12 3.20 24.21
C LYS A 9 1.34 2.05 23.60
N MET A 10 0.33 1.56 24.31
CA MET A 10 -0.59 0.55 23.83
C MET A 10 -1.97 1.17 23.65
N GLY A 11 -2.54 1.00 22.47
CA GLY A 11 -3.91 1.39 22.14
C GLY A 11 -4.75 0.16 21.84
N ILE A 12 -6.02 0.18 22.28
CA ILE A 12 -7.03 -0.81 21.88
C ILE A 12 -8.22 -0.04 21.33
N ALA A 13 -8.64 -0.40 20.11
CA ALA A 13 -9.80 0.17 19.43
C ALA A 13 -10.75 -0.94 18.98
N TYR A 14 -12.03 -0.71 19.19
CA TYR A 14 -13.11 -1.55 18.69
C TYR A 14 -13.94 -0.76 17.69
N PHE A 15 -14.21 -1.39 16.56
CA PHE A 15 -15.04 -0.84 15.50
C PHE A 15 -16.16 -1.83 15.21
N ARG A 16 -17.34 -1.27 14.96
CA ARG A 16 -18.50 -2.01 14.45
C ARG A 16 -18.98 -1.28 13.20
N LEU A 17 -19.07 -2.01 12.11
CA LEU A 17 -19.69 -1.54 10.89
C LEU A 17 -21.09 -2.21 10.82
N ASP A 18 -22.13 -1.40 10.92
CA ASP A 18 -23.51 -1.88 10.82
C ASP A 18 -23.94 -2.01 9.35
N ALA A 19 -24.74 -3.02 9.05
CA ALA A 19 -25.32 -3.24 7.74
C ALA A 19 -26.11 -2.00 7.26
N GLY A 20 -25.96 -1.64 5.99
CA GLY A 20 -26.72 -0.53 5.39
C GLY A 20 -26.26 0.88 5.79
N SER A 21 -25.33 1.06 6.70
CA SER A 21 -24.69 2.35 6.96
C SER A 21 -23.67 2.63 5.88
N GLY A 22 -23.85 3.67 5.07
CA GLY A 22 -23.00 4.05 3.93
C GLY A 22 -21.52 3.68 4.12
N ALA A 23 -21.18 2.46 3.68
CA ALA A 23 -19.86 1.90 3.88
C ALA A 23 -18.80 2.78 3.19
N PRO A 24 -17.65 3.04 3.82
CA PRO A 24 -16.55 3.69 3.14
C PRO A 24 -16.21 2.96 1.84
N LEU A 25 -15.79 3.70 0.83
CA LEU A 25 -15.35 3.15 -0.46
C LEU A 25 -14.36 1.98 -0.24
N GLY A 26 -14.67 0.80 -0.80
CA GLY A 26 -13.84 -0.40 -0.70
C GLY A 26 -14.22 -1.38 0.43
N VAL A 27 -15.29 -1.14 1.19
CA VAL A 27 -15.86 -2.12 2.10
C VAL A 27 -17.07 -2.77 1.42
N GLU A 28 -17.04 -4.09 1.24
CA GLU A 28 -18.23 -4.83 0.81
C GLU A 28 -19.32 -4.64 1.87
N THR A 29 -20.49 -4.23 1.45
CA THR A 29 -21.66 -4.09 2.32
C THR A 29 -22.11 -5.48 2.75
N SER A 30 -21.72 -5.88 3.95
CA SER A 30 -22.30 -7.06 4.60
C SER A 30 -23.73 -6.74 5.03
N GLU A 31 -24.67 -7.66 4.83
CA GLU A 31 -26.03 -7.52 5.37
C GLU A 31 -26.07 -7.57 6.90
N ARG A 32 -24.93 -7.86 7.53
CA ARG A 32 -24.78 -8.04 8.98
C ARG A 32 -23.61 -7.25 9.54
N PRO A 33 -23.65 -6.93 10.84
CA PRO A 33 -22.56 -6.19 11.46
C PRO A 33 -21.23 -6.92 11.38
N VAL A 34 -20.18 -6.15 11.08
CA VAL A 34 -18.79 -6.58 11.12
C VAL A 34 -18.12 -5.97 12.34
N HIS A 35 -17.46 -6.80 13.10
CA HIS A 35 -16.71 -6.43 14.30
C HIS A 35 -15.22 -6.47 14.01
N ARG A 36 -14.50 -5.47 14.52
CA ARG A 36 -13.05 -5.39 14.41
C ARG A 36 -12.46 -4.92 15.73
N VAL A 37 -11.43 -5.60 16.19
CA VAL A 37 -10.58 -5.17 17.30
C VAL A 37 -9.18 -4.92 16.78
N ASN A 38 -8.63 -3.74 17.06
CA ASN A 38 -7.22 -3.42 16.81
C ASN A 38 -6.50 -3.28 18.14
N ILE A 39 -5.33 -3.88 18.23
CA ILE A 39 -4.36 -3.67 19.31
C ILE A 39 -3.12 -3.09 18.67
N ASP A 40 -2.67 -1.94 19.13
CA ASP A 40 -1.52 -1.22 18.58
C ASP A 40 -0.54 -0.88 19.70
N VAL A 41 0.70 -1.30 19.54
CA VAL A 41 1.79 -0.98 20.48
C VAL A 41 2.86 -0.21 19.72
N THR A 42 3.11 1.02 20.14
CA THR A 42 4.04 1.95 19.48
C THR A 42 5.17 2.37 20.40
N ASP A 43 6.17 3.01 19.82
CA ASP A 43 7.33 3.54 20.52
C ASP A 43 8.15 2.49 21.29
N LEU A 44 8.09 1.21 20.88
CA LEU A 44 8.88 0.14 21.49
C LEU A 44 10.36 0.31 21.18
N GLY A 45 11.19 0.44 22.21
CA GLY A 45 12.66 0.42 22.12
C GLY A 45 13.18 -0.99 22.41
N LEU A 46 13.42 -1.80 21.39
CA LEU A 46 13.94 -3.17 21.53
C LEU A 46 15.48 -3.27 21.46
N GLY A 47 16.16 -2.17 21.74
CA GLY A 47 17.62 -2.03 21.55
C GLY A 47 17.95 -1.61 20.11
N GLY A 48 19.14 -1.03 19.91
CA GLY A 48 19.57 -0.49 18.62
C GLY A 48 18.94 0.85 18.27
N ALA A 49 19.14 1.27 17.02
CA ALA A 49 18.61 2.55 16.52
C ALA A 49 17.19 2.37 15.99
N GLY A 50 16.29 3.28 16.37
CA GLY A 50 14.93 3.32 15.86
C GLY A 50 13.87 2.87 16.87
N LYS A 51 12.63 2.83 16.40
CA LYS A 51 11.44 2.48 17.16
C LYS A 51 10.66 1.39 16.44
N TRP A 52 10.02 0.54 17.23
CA TRP A 52 9.16 -0.53 16.72
C TRP A 52 7.70 -0.22 17.02
N ARG A 53 6.85 -0.66 16.10
CA ARG A 53 5.40 -0.70 16.25
C ARG A 53 4.91 -2.08 15.91
N VAL A 54 3.99 -2.61 16.72
CA VAL A 54 3.31 -3.88 16.47
C VAL A 54 1.82 -3.63 16.50
N THR A 55 1.13 -4.05 15.44
CA THR A 55 -0.33 -3.96 15.34
C THR A 55 -0.92 -5.34 15.11
N ALA A 56 -1.90 -5.73 15.92
CA ALA A 56 -2.72 -6.92 15.71
C ALA A 56 -4.17 -6.49 15.44
N THR A 57 -4.79 -7.14 14.45
CA THR A 57 -6.18 -6.89 14.06
C THR A 57 -6.94 -8.21 14.06
N PHE A 58 -8.14 -8.20 14.64
CA PHE A 58 -9.08 -9.30 14.62
C PHE A 58 -10.38 -8.79 13.99
N THR A 59 -10.89 -9.51 13.00
CA THR A 59 -12.15 -9.21 12.34
C THR A 59 -13.10 -10.40 12.45
N ARG A 60 -14.40 -10.12 12.55
CA ARG A 60 -15.43 -11.14 12.53
C ARG A 60 -16.74 -10.53 12.03
N GLY A 61 -17.32 -11.12 10.99
CA GLY A 61 -18.72 -10.90 10.61
C GLY A 61 -19.64 -11.80 11.41
N GLN A 62 -20.93 -11.49 11.46
CA GLN A 62 -21.93 -12.41 12.01
C GLN A 62 -22.26 -13.48 10.96
N ASP A 63 -22.43 -14.72 11.42
CA ASP A 63 -22.81 -15.84 10.57
C ASP A 63 -24.19 -15.62 9.96
N GLU A 64 -24.35 -15.92 8.68
CA GLU A 64 -25.63 -15.90 7.98
C GLU A 64 -26.25 -17.31 7.92
N PRO A 65 -27.46 -17.53 8.50
CA PRO A 65 -28.03 -18.87 8.57
C PRO A 65 -28.34 -19.51 7.22
N ALA A 66 -28.44 -18.71 6.16
CA ALA A 66 -28.84 -19.17 4.83
C ALA A 66 -27.68 -19.31 3.83
N SER A 67 -26.50 -18.77 4.11
CA SER A 67 -25.31 -18.97 3.28
C SER A 67 -24.34 -19.92 3.98
N ALA A 68 -23.80 -20.88 3.25
CA ALA A 68 -22.71 -21.74 3.73
C ALA A 68 -21.42 -20.94 4.04
N GLU A 69 -21.45 -19.65 3.81
CA GLU A 69 -20.38 -18.67 4.01
C GLU A 69 -20.73 -17.80 5.22
N GLY A 70 -20.56 -18.37 6.40
CA GLY A 70 -20.65 -17.63 7.65
C GLY A 70 -19.61 -16.49 7.69
N GLY A 71 -19.84 -15.47 8.50
CA GLY A 71 -18.94 -14.34 8.66
C GLY A 71 -17.53 -14.81 9.02
N THR A 72 -16.66 -14.89 8.03
CA THR A 72 -15.30 -15.42 8.17
C THR A 72 -14.51 -14.65 9.21
N PRO A 73 -13.92 -15.31 10.22
CA PRO A 73 -12.98 -14.66 11.11
C PRO A 73 -11.71 -14.29 10.35
N GLY A 74 -11.05 -13.23 10.80
CA GLY A 74 -9.78 -12.81 10.24
C GLY A 74 -8.80 -12.33 11.29
N ILE A 75 -7.53 -12.50 11.00
CA ILE A 75 -6.41 -12.00 11.80
C ILE A 75 -5.40 -11.31 10.91
N ALA A 76 -4.89 -10.16 11.34
CA ALA A 76 -3.73 -9.53 10.73
C ALA A 76 -2.70 -9.13 11.78
N LEU A 77 -1.43 -9.19 11.39
CA LEU A 77 -0.29 -8.77 12.18
C LEU A 77 0.59 -7.88 11.34
N SER A 78 0.99 -6.73 11.89
CA SER A 78 1.98 -5.83 11.28
C SER A 78 3.07 -5.52 12.30
N VAL A 79 4.32 -5.70 11.90
CA VAL A 79 5.49 -5.26 12.65
C VAL A 79 6.18 -4.19 11.80
N GLN A 80 6.41 -3.02 12.37
CA GLN A 80 7.05 -1.88 11.73
C GLN A 80 8.30 -1.48 12.51
N HIS A 81 9.34 -1.12 11.79
CA HIS A 81 10.53 -0.48 12.32
C HIS A 81 10.72 0.89 11.66
N ASP A 82 10.92 1.92 12.47
CA ASP A 82 11.18 3.30 12.04
C ASP A 82 12.54 3.76 12.56
N GLN A 83 13.40 4.20 11.67
CA GLN A 83 14.73 4.72 12.01
C GLN A 83 15.00 6.03 11.30
N ARG A 84 15.40 7.06 12.05
CA ARG A 84 15.95 8.28 11.48
C ARG A 84 17.38 8.05 10.98
N LEU A 85 17.69 8.66 9.84
CA LEU A 85 19.00 8.62 9.20
C LEU A 85 19.50 10.06 9.05
N ASP A 86 20.07 10.60 10.13
CA ASP A 86 20.46 12.01 10.20
C ASP A 86 21.57 12.35 9.18
N SER A 87 22.43 11.37 8.82
CA SER A 87 23.49 11.54 7.81
C SER A 87 22.98 11.90 6.41
N ILE A 88 21.73 11.53 6.10
CA ILE A 88 21.10 11.85 4.80
C ILE A 88 19.84 12.71 4.98
N GLY A 89 19.58 13.23 6.18
CA GLY A 89 18.39 14.02 6.47
C GLY A 89 17.08 13.27 6.20
N GLY A 90 17.04 11.97 6.50
CA GLY A 90 15.94 11.12 6.09
C GLY A 90 15.51 10.11 7.13
N ALA A 91 14.76 9.11 6.67
CA ALA A 91 14.27 8.01 7.49
C ALA A 91 14.19 6.71 6.68
N HIS A 92 14.48 5.61 7.36
CA HIS A 92 14.23 4.27 6.90
C HIS A 92 13.02 3.69 7.64
N ARG A 93 12.15 2.98 6.91
CA ARG A 93 11.00 2.25 7.48
C ARG A 93 10.90 0.89 6.85
N ALA A 94 10.66 -0.10 7.69
CA ALA A 94 10.44 -1.48 7.27
C ALA A 94 9.13 -2.00 7.87
N TRP A 95 8.38 -2.79 7.09
CA TRP A 95 7.17 -3.48 7.55
C TRP A 95 7.23 -4.95 7.18
N LEU A 96 6.86 -5.79 8.13
CA LEU A 96 6.45 -7.17 7.89
C LEU A 96 4.97 -7.25 8.22
N GLN A 97 4.16 -7.68 7.26
CA GLN A 97 2.71 -7.74 7.41
C GLN A 97 2.19 -9.11 6.98
N TYR A 98 1.23 -9.61 7.74
CA TYR A 98 0.51 -10.85 7.47
C TYR A 98 -0.97 -10.64 7.72
N ALA A 99 -1.82 -11.22 6.87
CA ALA A 99 -3.26 -11.27 7.09
C ALA A 99 -3.83 -12.59 6.62
N GLN A 100 -4.89 -13.04 7.27
CA GLN A 100 -5.61 -14.27 6.95
C GLN A 100 -7.10 -14.07 7.17
N GLY A 101 -7.91 -14.76 6.37
CA GLY A 101 -9.36 -14.69 6.44
C GLY A 101 -9.86 -13.29 6.08
N SER A 102 -10.85 -12.80 6.81
CA SER A 102 -11.49 -11.51 6.53
C SER A 102 -10.65 -10.27 6.86
N ALA A 103 -9.47 -10.43 7.47
CA ALA A 103 -8.57 -9.31 7.73
C ALA A 103 -7.77 -8.94 6.48
N ALA A 104 -7.41 -7.66 6.34
CA ALA A 104 -6.56 -7.15 5.26
C ALA A 104 -5.14 -6.83 5.78
N LEU A 105 -4.16 -6.74 4.86
CA LEU A 105 -2.78 -6.34 5.19
C LEU A 105 -2.68 -4.89 5.67
N ASP A 106 -3.59 -4.05 5.22
CA ASP A 106 -3.78 -2.69 5.70
C ASP A 106 -4.80 -2.66 6.84
N ALA A 107 -4.97 -1.49 7.46
CA ALA A 107 -5.83 -1.35 8.62
C ALA A 107 -7.33 -1.21 8.28
N ASN A 108 -7.82 -1.68 7.14
CA ASN A 108 -9.25 -1.65 6.81
C ASN A 108 -9.98 -2.95 7.18
N PHE A 109 -11.29 -3.03 6.92
CA PHE A 109 -12.12 -4.15 7.36
C PHE A 109 -11.87 -5.46 6.59
N GLY A 110 -11.16 -5.39 5.44
CA GLY A 110 -10.93 -6.55 4.59
C GLY A 110 -12.21 -7.03 3.89
N THR A 111 -12.17 -8.23 3.35
CA THR A 111 -13.27 -8.86 2.62
C THR A 111 -13.92 -9.93 3.50
N MET A 112 -15.19 -9.73 3.86
CA MET A 112 -15.88 -10.58 4.85
C MET A 112 -16.22 -11.97 4.37
N THR A 113 -16.31 -12.17 3.06
CA THR A 113 -16.70 -13.43 2.42
C THR A 113 -15.50 -14.28 2.00
N VAL A 114 -14.27 -13.82 2.25
CA VAL A 114 -13.06 -14.58 1.93
C VAL A 114 -12.97 -15.86 2.77
N ARG A 115 -12.49 -16.96 2.19
CA ARG A 115 -12.32 -18.21 2.92
C ARG A 115 -11.33 -18.05 4.09
N PRO A 116 -11.57 -18.70 5.25
CA PRO A 116 -10.71 -18.55 6.44
C PRO A 116 -9.23 -18.90 6.21
N ALA A 117 -8.95 -19.80 5.25
CA ALA A 117 -7.60 -20.26 4.94
C ALA A 117 -6.83 -19.32 3.99
N VAL A 118 -7.49 -18.35 3.36
CA VAL A 118 -6.83 -17.41 2.45
C VAL A 118 -5.90 -16.52 3.24
N ALA A 119 -4.61 -16.58 2.92
CA ALA A 119 -3.57 -15.83 3.59
C ALA A 119 -2.79 -14.97 2.61
N GLN A 120 -2.23 -13.90 3.12
CA GLN A 120 -1.36 -12.98 2.39
C GLN A 120 -0.29 -12.42 3.32
N TRP A 121 0.87 -12.15 2.78
CA TRP A 121 1.94 -11.46 3.51
C TRP A 121 2.72 -10.55 2.60
N ARG A 122 3.35 -9.54 3.17
CA ARG A 122 4.31 -8.69 2.46
C ARG A 122 5.38 -8.14 3.38
N ILE A 123 6.52 -7.87 2.78
CA ILE A 123 7.60 -7.08 3.37
C ILE A 123 7.68 -5.81 2.54
N VAL A 124 7.74 -4.67 3.22
CA VAL A 124 7.89 -3.36 2.59
C VAL A 124 9.07 -2.65 3.20
N GLU A 125 9.93 -2.09 2.36
CA GLU A 125 11.04 -1.22 2.72
C GLU A 125 10.80 0.16 2.12
N SER A 126 11.05 1.22 2.90
CA SER A 126 10.96 2.60 2.45
C SER A 126 12.12 3.42 2.99
N LEU A 127 12.71 4.21 2.11
CA LEU A 127 13.78 5.15 2.42
C LEU A 127 13.38 6.54 1.94
N THR A 128 13.55 7.55 2.79
CA THR A 128 13.45 8.96 2.41
C THR A 128 14.77 9.65 2.68
N TRP A 129 15.10 10.69 1.93
CA TRP A 129 16.30 11.50 2.16
C TRP A 129 16.11 12.92 1.69
N GLN A 130 16.93 13.81 2.27
CA GLN A 130 17.13 15.20 1.83
C GLN A 130 18.57 15.58 2.09
N SER A 131 19.35 15.80 1.05
CA SER A 131 20.75 16.24 1.13
C SER A 131 20.94 17.45 0.22
N GLY A 132 21.01 18.61 0.81
CA GLY A 132 21.07 19.87 0.06
C GLY A 132 19.90 20.03 -0.92
N ALA A 133 20.21 20.25 -2.20
CA ALA A 133 19.21 20.40 -3.26
C ALA A 133 18.58 19.07 -3.73
N LEU A 134 19.12 17.92 -3.29
CA LEU A 134 18.66 16.60 -3.72
C LEU A 134 17.86 15.92 -2.62
N GLY A 135 16.61 15.63 -2.89
CA GLY A 135 15.76 14.87 -2.00
C GLY A 135 15.05 13.73 -2.72
N GLY A 136 14.52 12.78 -1.98
CA GLY A 136 13.81 11.66 -2.61
C GLY A 136 13.21 10.66 -1.66
N GLN A 137 12.60 9.67 -2.29
CA GLN A 137 12.00 8.51 -1.63
C GLN A 137 12.21 7.28 -2.51
N ALA A 138 12.51 6.15 -1.89
CA ALA A 138 12.50 4.84 -2.54
C ALA A 138 11.61 3.89 -1.75
N VAL A 139 11.00 2.92 -2.44
CA VAL A 139 10.19 1.86 -1.83
C VAL A 139 10.45 0.55 -2.55
N ALA A 140 10.51 -0.55 -1.79
CA ALA A 140 10.53 -1.90 -2.31
C ALA A 140 9.49 -2.74 -1.56
N LEU A 141 8.82 -3.63 -2.27
CA LEU A 141 7.81 -4.53 -1.73
C LEU A 141 8.00 -5.92 -2.33
N VAL A 142 7.94 -6.93 -1.48
CA VAL A 142 7.76 -8.33 -1.87
C VAL A 142 6.60 -8.92 -1.08
N GLY A 143 5.80 -9.77 -1.73
CA GLY A 143 4.65 -10.38 -1.07
C GLY A 143 4.16 -11.64 -1.76
N ARG A 144 3.24 -12.30 -1.09
CA ARG A 144 2.53 -13.48 -1.62
C ARG A 144 1.07 -13.43 -1.19
N HIS A 145 0.19 -13.79 -2.11
CA HIS A 145 -1.24 -13.86 -1.90
C HIS A 145 -1.74 -15.25 -2.29
N ASP A 146 -2.59 -15.84 -1.46
CA ASP A 146 -3.29 -17.07 -1.82
C ASP A 146 -4.39 -16.82 -2.85
N ALA A 147 -4.80 -17.88 -3.54
CA ALA A 147 -5.90 -17.81 -4.48
C ALA A 147 -7.23 -17.55 -3.75
N ASP A 148 -8.00 -16.63 -4.29
CA ASP A 148 -9.36 -16.30 -3.83
C ASP A 148 -10.25 -16.00 -5.06
N PRO A 149 -10.65 -17.05 -5.84
CA PRO A 149 -11.37 -16.87 -7.09
C PRO A 149 -12.67 -16.08 -6.98
N PRO A 150 -13.48 -16.22 -5.93
CA PRO A 150 -14.69 -15.41 -5.75
C PRO A 150 -14.42 -13.90 -5.75
N HIS A 151 -13.22 -13.48 -5.32
CA HIS A 151 -12.81 -12.06 -5.25
C HIS A 151 -11.77 -11.69 -6.31
N GLY A 152 -11.75 -12.41 -7.44
CA GLY A 152 -10.94 -12.06 -8.60
C GLY A 152 -9.46 -12.49 -8.53
N VAL A 153 -9.05 -13.23 -7.50
CA VAL A 153 -7.69 -13.79 -7.37
C VAL A 153 -7.70 -15.25 -7.83
N ALA A 154 -7.69 -15.47 -9.14
CA ALA A 154 -7.85 -16.80 -9.75
C ALA A 154 -6.76 -17.80 -9.31
N ALA A 155 -5.53 -17.36 -9.04
CA ALA A 155 -4.42 -18.20 -8.64
C ALA A 155 -3.58 -17.51 -7.56
N ARG A 156 -2.91 -18.30 -6.73
CA ARG A 156 -1.87 -17.81 -5.84
C ARG A 156 -0.81 -17.07 -6.64
N TYR A 157 -0.29 -15.96 -6.12
CA TYR A 157 0.76 -15.23 -6.80
C TYR A 157 1.80 -14.65 -5.83
N ALA A 158 3.01 -14.50 -6.33
CA ALA A 158 4.05 -13.68 -5.72
C ALA A 158 4.07 -12.30 -6.39
N GLU A 159 4.35 -11.26 -5.62
CA GLU A 159 4.52 -9.90 -6.12
C GLU A 159 5.87 -9.30 -5.73
N LEU A 160 6.37 -8.46 -6.61
CA LEU A 160 7.55 -7.61 -6.40
C LEU A 160 7.21 -6.22 -6.94
N SER A 161 7.47 -5.19 -6.15
CA SER A 161 7.42 -3.81 -6.59
C SER A 161 8.63 -3.06 -6.08
N ILE A 162 9.23 -2.23 -6.94
CA ILE A 162 10.30 -1.31 -6.56
C ILE A 162 10.05 0.02 -7.27
N GLY A 163 10.25 1.11 -6.55
CA GLY A 163 10.08 2.45 -7.10
C GLY A 163 10.91 3.48 -6.37
N ALA A 164 11.23 4.55 -7.08
CA ALA A 164 11.89 5.71 -6.50
C ALA A 164 11.39 7.00 -7.16
N ARG A 165 11.35 8.06 -6.36
CA ARG A 165 11.15 9.45 -6.78
C ARG A 165 12.32 10.26 -6.28
N VAL A 166 12.93 11.03 -7.15
CA VAL A 166 14.03 11.95 -6.86
C VAL A 166 13.62 13.36 -7.29
N ALA A 167 13.85 14.34 -6.44
CA ALA A 167 13.63 15.74 -6.72
C ALA A 167 14.95 16.52 -6.58
N TYR A 168 15.31 17.28 -7.60
CA TYR A 168 16.44 18.19 -7.58
C TYR A 168 15.93 19.64 -7.61
N ALA A 169 16.22 20.40 -6.58
CA ALA A 169 15.87 21.81 -6.50
C ALA A 169 16.80 22.65 -7.37
N VAL A 170 16.27 23.18 -8.47
CA VAL A 170 16.99 24.10 -9.37
C VAL A 170 17.02 25.50 -8.78
N SER A 171 15.98 25.88 -8.05
CA SER A 171 15.87 27.13 -7.31
C SER A 171 15.01 26.92 -6.07
N GLN A 172 14.77 27.98 -5.30
CA GLN A 172 13.92 27.92 -4.11
C GLN A 172 12.49 27.41 -4.41
N HIS A 173 11.97 27.66 -5.60
CA HIS A 173 10.58 27.36 -5.95
C HIS A 173 10.43 26.39 -7.13
N ILE A 174 11.53 25.93 -7.73
CA ILE A 174 11.49 25.06 -8.91
C ILE A 174 12.29 23.80 -8.62
N LYS A 175 11.64 22.65 -8.81
CA LYS A 175 12.24 21.31 -8.71
C LYS A 175 12.08 20.57 -10.04
N LEU A 176 13.05 19.74 -10.38
CA LEU A 176 12.93 18.71 -11.40
C LEU A 176 12.71 17.36 -10.70
N VAL A 177 11.61 16.73 -10.99
CA VAL A 177 11.24 15.45 -10.37
C VAL A 177 11.33 14.34 -11.41
N ALA A 178 12.01 13.25 -11.07
CA ALA A 178 12.03 12.02 -11.83
C ALA A 178 11.51 10.87 -10.97
N GLU A 179 10.66 10.02 -11.55
CA GLU A 179 10.16 8.82 -10.89
C GLU A 179 10.40 7.61 -11.79
N ALA A 180 10.80 6.49 -11.18
CA ALA A 180 10.88 5.19 -11.83
C ALA A 180 10.19 4.14 -10.95
N GLY A 181 9.43 3.24 -11.57
CA GLY A 181 8.80 2.13 -10.86
C GLY A 181 8.74 0.89 -11.73
N HIS A 182 8.93 -0.25 -11.10
CA HIS A 182 8.76 -1.56 -11.71
C HIS A 182 7.95 -2.46 -10.79
N MET A 183 6.98 -3.15 -11.35
CA MET A 183 6.21 -4.17 -10.64
C MET A 183 6.14 -5.46 -11.43
N GLN A 184 6.14 -6.57 -10.72
CA GLN A 184 5.94 -7.89 -11.27
C GLN A 184 4.96 -8.67 -10.38
N LYS A 185 3.93 -9.23 -11.00
CA LYS A 185 3.05 -10.23 -10.40
C LYS A 185 3.30 -11.57 -11.09
N ARG A 186 3.57 -12.61 -10.34
CA ARG A 186 3.86 -13.96 -10.85
C ARG A 186 2.80 -14.93 -10.32
N PRO A 187 1.72 -15.20 -11.08
CA PRO A 187 0.75 -16.23 -10.75
C PRO A 187 1.40 -17.61 -10.78
N ASP A 188 0.99 -18.51 -9.88
CA ASP A 188 1.40 -19.91 -9.93
C ASP A 188 0.81 -20.56 -11.20
N GLY A 189 1.67 -21.19 -12.00
CA GLY A 189 1.28 -21.79 -13.30
C GLY A 189 1.03 -20.81 -14.44
N GLY A 190 1.22 -19.50 -14.22
CA GLY A 190 0.98 -18.45 -15.21
C GLY A 190 2.22 -17.68 -15.64
N ALA A 191 2.09 -16.94 -16.73
CA ALA A 191 3.15 -16.04 -17.20
C ALA A 191 3.30 -14.83 -16.24
N PRO A 192 4.54 -14.40 -15.95
CA PRO A 192 4.77 -13.21 -15.12
C PRO A 192 4.21 -11.95 -15.79
N GLN A 193 3.40 -11.22 -15.07
CA GLN A 193 2.88 -9.90 -15.45
C GLN A 193 3.88 -8.84 -15.00
N ARG A 194 4.32 -7.96 -15.89
CA ARG A 194 5.34 -6.94 -15.61
C ARG A 194 4.90 -5.58 -16.12
N LEU A 195 5.20 -4.55 -15.34
CA LEU A 195 4.97 -3.16 -15.70
C LEU A 195 6.14 -2.30 -15.23
N THR A 196 6.62 -1.41 -16.10
CA THR A 196 7.63 -0.40 -15.77
C THR A 196 7.08 0.96 -16.14
N LYS A 197 7.21 1.92 -15.21
CA LYS A 197 6.76 3.30 -15.37
C LYS A 197 7.92 4.25 -15.15
N LEU A 198 8.04 5.27 -16.01
CA LEU A 198 8.97 6.37 -15.87
C LEU A 198 8.20 7.69 -15.97
N THR A 199 8.45 8.62 -15.07
CA THR A 199 7.82 9.94 -15.04
C THR A 199 8.89 11.02 -14.91
N PHE A 200 8.72 12.11 -15.65
CA PHE A 200 9.46 13.35 -15.48
C PHE A 200 8.48 14.49 -15.23
N ALA A 201 8.79 15.36 -14.25
CA ALA A 201 7.89 16.44 -13.86
C ALA A 201 8.67 17.67 -13.38
N PRO A 202 8.75 18.75 -14.17
CA PRO A 202 9.03 20.07 -13.64
C PRO A 202 7.94 20.47 -12.64
N THR A 203 8.35 20.97 -11.48
CA THR A 203 7.49 21.16 -10.31
C THR A 203 7.75 22.51 -9.69
N TRP A 204 6.70 23.27 -9.41
CA TRP A 204 6.71 24.50 -8.59
C TRP A 204 6.27 24.15 -7.18
N SER A 205 6.98 24.64 -6.18
CA SER A 205 6.66 24.41 -4.76
C SER A 205 7.02 25.61 -3.88
N THR A 206 6.54 25.59 -2.66
CA THR A 206 6.82 26.64 -1.66
C THR A 206 8.27 26.67 -1.20
N GLY A 207 9.01 25.57 -1.37
CA GLY A 207 10.39 25.46 -0.98
C GLY A 207 11.16 24.38 -1.73
N PRO A 208 12.48 24.27 -1.52
CA PRO A 208 13.36 23.37 -2.26
C PRO A 208 13.32 21.92 -1.75
N GLY A 209 12.76 21.66 -0.56
CA GLY A 209 12.72 20.34 0.06
C GLY A 209 11.83 19.37 -0.70
N PHE A 210 12.16 18.07 -0.63
CA PHE A 210 11.39 17.01 -1.25
C PHE A 210 9.92 16.99 -0.76
N SER A 211 9.72 17.27 0.52
CA SER A 211 8.41 17.24 1.18
C SER A 211 7.70 18.60 1.21
N ASP A 212 8.29 19.67 0.65
CA ASP A 212 7.67 20.99 0.68
C ASP A 212 6.39 21.02 -0.16
N ARG A 213 5.30 21.46 0.45
CA ARG A 213 3.97 21.61 -0.14
C ARG A 213 3.34 22.95 0.24
N PRO A 214 2.40 23.50 -0.54
CA PRO A 214 1.86 22.95 -1.77
C PRO A 214 2.86 22.89 -2.92
N GLU A 215 2.65 21.92 -3.82
CA GLU A 215 3.40 21.87 -5.07
C GLU A 215 2.46 21.64 -6.27
N MET A 216 2.79 22.25 -7.39
CA MET A 216 2.16 22.01 -8.68
C MET A 216 3.20 21.42 -9.64
N ARG A 217 2.85 20.35 -10.30
CA ARG A 217 3.72 19.69 -11.28
C ARG A 217 3.03 19.54 -12.62
N LEU A 218 3.79 19.72 -13.68
CA LEU A 218 3.45 19.23 -15.01
C LEU A 218 4.21 17.95 -15.21
N TYR A 219 3.57 16.89 -15.71
CA TYR A 219 4.26 15.61 -15.85
C TYR A 219 4.05 14.98 -17.21
N VAL A 220 5.03 14.20 -17.62
CA VAL A 220 4.92 13.19 -18.65
C VAL A 220 5.32 11.85 -18.07
N THR A 221 4.49 10.85 -18.30
CA THR A 221 4.73 9.47 -17.87
C THR A 221 4.71 8.55 -19.06
N THR A 222 5.73 7.70 -19.19
CA THR A 222 5.73 6.56 -20.11
C THR A 222 5.67 5.27 -19.32
N THR A 223 4.85 4.34 -19.79
CA THR A 223 4.64 3.03 -19.14
C THR A 223 4.82 1.95 -20.21
N ARG A 224 5.49 0.86 -19.82
CA ARG A 224 5.62 -0.36 -20.61
C ARG A 224 5.20 -1.56 -19.79
N TRP A 225 4.50 -2.48 -20.40
CA TRP A 225 4.06 -3.73 -19.79
C TRP A 225 4.15 -4.87 -20.79
N ASN A 226 4.12 -6.10 -20.33
CA ASN A 226 4.11 -7.26 -21.21
C ASN A 226 2.67 -7.72 -21.52
N GLU A 227 2.53 -8.61 -22.50
CA GLU A 227 1.24 -9.16 -22.93
C GLU A 227 0.48 -9.83 -21.77
N ALA A 228 1.20 -10.54 -20.88
CA ALA A 228 0.58 -11.18 -19.73
C ALA A 228 -0.05 -10.16 -18.77
N ALA A 229 0.57 -9.00 -18.57
CA ALA A 229 0.00 -7.92 -17.76
C ALA A 229 -1.20 -7.29 -18.45
N ASN A 230 -1.15 -7.13 -19.77
CA ASN A 230 -2.27 -6.61 -20.56
C ASN A 230 -3.48 -7.57 -20.50
N ALA A 231 -3.26 -8.87 -20.69
CA ALA A 231 -4.30 -9.89 -20.59
C ALA A 231 -4.90 -9.98 -19.17
N GLY A 232 -4.07 -9.83 -18.13
CA GLY A 232 -4.50 -9.84 -16.73
C GLY A 232 -5.37 -8.63 -16.31
N ALA A 233 -5.39 -7.57 -17.11
CA ALA A 233 -6.24 -6.39 -16.90
C ALA A 233 -7.66 -6.54 -17.48
N GLY A 234 -7.99 -7.69 -18.07
CA GLY A 234 -9.30 -7.98 -18.67
C GLY A 234 -9.43 -7.54 -20.13
N ALA A 235 -10.65 -7.55 -20.66
CA ALA A 235 -10.95 -7.36 -22.08
C ALA A 235 -10.46 -6.00 -22.65
N GLY A 236 -10.41 -4.96 -21.82
CA GLY A 236 -9.91 -3.64 -22.23
C GLY A 236 -8.38 -3.51 -22.22
N GLY A 237 -7.67 -4.48 -21.64
CA GLY A 237 -6.24 -4.36 -21.37
C GLY A 237 -5.90 -3.19 -20.45
N LEU A 238 -4.63 -2.88 -20.30
CA LEU A 238 -4.17 -1.77 -19.42
C LEU A 238 -4.44 -0.37 -20.01
N THR A 239 -4.75 -0.26 -21.30
CA THR A 239 -5.22 1.01 -21.90
C THR A 239 -6.72 1.23 -21.74
N GLY A 240 -7.49 0.21 -21.42
CA GLY A 240 -8.96 0.23 -21.42
C GLY A 240 -9.58 0.20 -22.84
N LEU A 241 -8.77 0.16 -23.91
CA LEU A 241 -9.22 0.28 -25.28
C LEU A 241 -9.29 -1.06 -26.03
N GLY A 242 -8.79 -2.16 -25.45
CA GLY A 242 -8.73 -3.47 -26.08
C GLY A 242 -7.81 -3.53 -27.32
N ASP A 243 -6.86 -2.59 -27.42
CA ASP A 243 -5.98 -2.41 -28.58
C ASP A 243 -4.74 -3.31 -28.59
N GLY A 244 -4.59 -4.16 -27.57
CA GLY A 244 -3.44 -5.04 -27.40
C GLY A 244 -2.12 -4.31 -27.10
N ALA A 245 -2.16 -3.00 -26.85
CA ALA A 245 -0.97 -2.21 -26.59
C ALA A 245 -0.20 -2.71 -25.37
N THR A 246 1.13 -2.63 -25.44
CA THR A 246 2.07 -2.97 -24.35
C THR A 246 2.86 -1.75 -23.86
N ARG A 247 2.43 -0.57 -24.24
CA ARG A 247 2.99 0.72 -23.81
C ARG A 247 1.93 1.81 -23.84
N GLY A 248 2.13 2.83 -23.02
CA GLY A 248 1.31 4.03 -23.01
C GLY A 248 2.11 5.25 -22.58
N THR A 249 1.64 6.43 -22.97
CA THR A 249 2.18 7.70 -22.50
C THR A 249 1.02 8.58 -22.07
N SER A 250 1.16 9.21 -20.90
CA SER A 250 0.22 10.18 -20.40
C SER A 250 0.95 11.45 -19.96
N TRP A 251 0.26 12.57 -19.98
CA TRP A 251 0.74 13.84 -19.48
C TRP A 251 -0.39 14.58 -18.78
N GLY A 252 -0.04 15.49 -17.91
CA GLY A 252 -1.03 16.25 -17.16
C GLY A 252 -0.40 17.23 -16.19
N ALA A 253 -1.28 17.86 -15.41
CA ALA A 253 -0.94 18.71 -14.28
C ALA A 253 -1.52 18.12 -13.00
N GLN A 254 -0.78 18.27 -11.89
CA GLN A 254 -1.20 17.83 -10.57
C GLN A 254 -0.89 18.90 -9.55
N LEU A 255 -1.83 19.18 -8.65
CA LEU A 255 -1.62 19.98 -7.44
C LEU A 255 -1.64 19.04 -6.23
N GLU A 256 -0.64 19.16 -5.37
CA GLU A 256 -0.52 18.39 -4.14
C GLU A 256 -0.36 19.34 -2.95
N THR A 257 -1.18 19.16 -1.93
CA THR A 257 -1.17 19.96 -0.70
C THR A 257 -1.43 19.08 0.53
N TRP A 258 -0.91 19.51 1.68
CA TRP A 258 -1.18 18.90 2.98
C TRP A 258 -1.98 19.88 3.85
N PHE A 259 -2.88 19.36 4.66
CA PHE A 259 -3.64 20.10 5.68
C PHE A 259 -3.35 19.53 7.06
#